data_144643a7a3f846aeccd31d83980c3439
#
_entry.id   144643a7a3f846aeccd31d83980c3439
#
_cell.length_a   1.000
_cell.length_b   1.000
_cell.length_c   1.000
_cell.angle_alpha   90.00
_cell.angle_beta   90.00
_cell.angle_gamma   90.00
#
_symmetry.space_group_name_H-M   'P 1'
#
loop_
_entity.id
_entity.type
_entity.pdbx_description
1 polymer ?
#
loop_
_entity_poly.entity_id
_entity_poly.type
_entity_poly.pdbx_seq_one_letter_code
_entity_poly.pdbx_strand_id
1 'polypeptide(L)'
;MESFNLNKHLADFYDNKPKTSQRPIIGITTNYEGVDATVRDRYYRQIIKAGGTPVLIPPVVDRNVLLDTLETIDALLLTGGGDFNPLWADEEPSPALHNINNVRDLPELLITRLAFDRQIPILGICRGVQTLAMALGGRVHQDISHDPTNYRHSQDADRSEPTHTVEIEKGSVLYNIYKKEKLFVNSFHHQAVAAPGERFKITARALDGVVEAIESSEHKAVLGVQWHPEWLGDDGLPLFKWLVEEGDVLRRAKLFHQRNLTIDSHCDTPMFFPQGVCFDHRDPKVLYDLHKMNEGRTDAVTMVAYLPQPKPEETFADVAPFPVDTPKAYADLIFDKIDEIVLSDSRYIALARSREDLLRNKRNGVKSLMIGIENGLAIENDLRNVKHFADRGIVYITLCHNGDNQICDSARRTLNTHGGVSAFGAEVIREMNRLGVMVDMSHAGEKSFYDALEISAKPIVCSHSNSKALCDVPRNLTDDQMRALAAKDGVCQITLYNGFLRTDGKACINDAMLHLEHAINVMGIDHVGLGTDFDGDGGVPGLADASELINFTKELLRRRYSEEDMAKIWGGNWLRALEANRKL
;
A
#
# COMPACT_ATOMS: atom_id res chain seq x y z
N MET A 1 -16.90 52.76 5.99
CA MET A 1 -17.59 52.20 4.79
C MET A 1 -16.63 51.67 3.73
N GLU A 2 -15.33 51.56 4.02
CA GLU A 2 -14.35 50.95 3.11
C GLU A 2 -14.51 49.44 2.93
N SER A 3 -15.19 48.75 3.84
CA SER A 3 -15.39 47.29 3.84
C SER A 3 -16.34 46.76 2.76
N PHE A 4 -17.07 47.63 2.06
CA PHE A 4 -18.03 47.23 1.02
C PHE A 4 -17.50 47.48 -0.41
N ASN A 5 -16.20 47.60 -0.58
CA ASN A 5 -15.59 47.78 -1.90
C ASN A 5 -14.92 46.46 -2.34
N LEU A 6 -15.62 45.67 -3.16
CA LEU A 6 -15.14 44.39 -3.68
C LEU A 6 -13.82 44.54 -4.45
N ASN A 7 -13.64 45.62 -5.24
CA ASN A 7 -12.42 45.82 -6.04
C ASN A 7 -11.18 45.99 -5.16
N LYS A 8 -11.33 46.64 -3.97
CA LYS A 8 -10.23 46.78 -3.01
C LYS A 8 -9.78 45.39 -2.49
N HIS A 9 -10.73 44.48 -2.21
CA HIS A 9 -10.41 43.12 -1.80
C HIS A 9 -9.84 42.29 -2.93
N LEU A 10 -10.29 42.48 -4.19
CA LEU A 10 -9.77 41.81 -5.36
C LEU A 10 -8.33 42.21 -5.71
N ALA A 11 -7.94 43.45 -5.39
CA ALA A 11 -6.58 43.96 -5.63
C ALA A 11 -5.53 43.06 -4.95
N ASP A 12 -5.78 42.58 -3.73
CA ASP A 12 -4.88 41.69 -3.00
C ASP A 12 -4.59 40.38 -3.75
N PHE A 13 -5.52 39.92 -4.61
CA PHE A 13 -5.35 38.70 -5.42
C PHE A 13 -4.61 38.98 -6.71
N TYR A 14 -4.80 40.14 -7.32
CA TYR A 14 -4.25 40.44 -8.66
C TYR A 14 -2.91 41.20 -8.61
N ASP A 15 -2.60 41.89 -7.53
CA ASP A 15 -1.31 42.56 -7.32
C ASP A 15 -0.20 41.58 -6.93
N ASN A 16 -0.57 40.32 -6.58
CA ASN A 16 0.37 39.24 -6.31
C ASN A 16 0.60 38.36 -7.54
N LYS A 17 1.77 37.72 -7.59
CA LYS A 17 2.07 36.72 -8.64
C LYS A 17 1.11 35.54 -8.56
N PRO A 18 0.73 34.93 -9.70
CA PRO A 18 -0.10 33.73 -9.71
C PRO A 18 0.47 32.63 -8.82
N LYS A 19 -0.42 31.95 -8.09
CA LYS A 19 -0.05 30.86 -7.20
C LYS A 19 0.41 29.66 -8.06
N THR A 20 1.62 29.16 -7.81
CA THR A 20 2.23 28.02 -8.55
C THR A 20 2.15 26.69 -7.80
N SER A 21 1.88 26.70 -6.49
CA SER A 21 1.76 25.49 -5.67
C SER A 21 0.38 25.39 -5.01
N GLN A 22 -0.15 24.18 -4.95
CA GLN A 22 -1.38 23.90 -4.21
C GLN A 22 -1.06 23.46 -2.79
N ARG A 23 -1.89 23.87 -1.84
CA ARG A 23 -1.88 23.35 -0.46
C ARG A 23 -2.60 21.99 -0.44
N PRO A 24 -2.27 21.09 0.52
CA PRO A 24 -3.07 19.88 0.73
C PRO A 24 -4.53 20.22 0.98
N ILE A 25 -5.43 19.42 0.40
CA ILE A 25 -6.88 19.53 0.55
C ILE A 25 -7.31 18.64 1.71
N ILE A 26 -7.85 19.23 2.76
CA ILE A 26 -8.30 18.53 3.96
C ILE A 26 -9.82 18.46 3.95
N GLY A 27 -10.37 17.26 3.76
CA GLY A 27 -11.79 17.01 3.88
C GLY A 27 -12.22 17.06 5.35
N ILE A 28 -13.29 17.76 5.67
CA ILE A 28 -13.83 17.91 7.03
C ILE A 28 -15.26 17.37 7.02
N THR A 29 -15.56 16.35 7.83
CA THR A 29 -16.93 15.84 7.98
C THR A 29 -17.81 16.87 8.69
N THR A 30 -19.05 16.98 8.24
CA THR A 30 -20.02 17.91 8.80
C THR A 30 -21.01 17.21 9.73
N ASN A 31 -21.53 17.93 10.72
CA ASN A 31 -22.71 17.52 11.45
C ASN A 31 -23.97 17.74 10.60
N TYR A 32 -25.08 17.13 10.99
CA TYR A 32 -26.37 17.31 10.32
C TYR A 32 -27.41 17.77 11.34
N GLU A 33 -27.94 18.96 11.14
CA GLU A 33 -28.88 19.59 12.06
C GLU A 33 -30.16 20.01 11.29
N GLY A 34 -31.23 19.25 11.49
CA GLY A 34 -32.48 19.48 10.79
C GLY A 34 -32.37 19.17 9.29
N VAL A 35 -32.01 20.16 8.49
CA VAL A 35 -31.78 20.07 7.04
C VAL A 35 -30.40 20.62 6.63
N ASP A 36 -29.64 21.10 7.58
CA ASP A 36 -28.38 21.80 7.35
C ASP A 36 -27.16 20.90 7.70
N ALA A 37 -26.18 20.89 6.80
CA ALA A 37 -24.86 20.37 7.08
C ALA A 37 -24.01 21.46 7.76
N THR A 38 -23.61 21.25 9.02
CA THR A 38 -22.97 22.27 9.84
C THR A 38 -21.58 21.85 10.31
N VAL A 39 -20.69 22.82 10.51
CA VAL A 39 -19.38 22.63 11.12
C VAL A 39 -18.97 23.87 11.92
N ARG A 40 -18.34 23.69 13.05
CA ARG A 40 -17.81 24.82 13.83
C ARG A 40 -16.58 25.40 13.15
N ASP A 41 -16.47 26.73 13.11
CA ASP A 41 -15.39 27.45 12.42
C ASP A 41 -13.98 27.09 12.95
N ARG A 42 -13.87 26.68 14.22
CA ARG A 42 -12.61 26.29 14.85
C ARG A 42 -11.87 25.19 14.07
N TYR A 43 -12.57 24.19 13.52
CA TYR A 43 -11.96 23.12 12.73
C TYR A 43 -11.26 23.65 11.48
N TYR A 44 -11.98 24.37 10.62
CA TYR A 44 -11.38 24.86 9.37
C TYR A 44 -10.38 25.99 9.59
N ARG A 45 -10.51 26.80 10.66
CA ARG A 45 -9.51 27.82 11.01
C ARG A 45 -8.17 27.19 11.41
N GLN A 46 -8.18 26.09 12.18
CA GLN A 46 -6.95 25.37 12.53
C GLN A 46 -6.29 24.75 11.29
N ILE A 47 -7.07 24.16 10.36
CA ILE A 47 -6.54 23.65 9.10
C ILE A 47 -5.87 24.78 8.28
N ILE A 48 -6.53 25.94 8.15
CA ILE A 48 -5.95 27.09 7.43
C ILE A 48 -4.64 27.54 8.11
N LYS A 49 -4.64 27.65 9.45
CA LYS A 49 -3.47 28.02 10.24
C LYS A 49 -2.32 27.00 10.11
N ALA A 50 -2.64 25.71 9.97
CA ALA A 50 -1.69 24.64 9.70
C ALA A 50 -1.16 24.63 8.26
N GLY A 51 -1.73 25.42 7.33
CA GLY A 51 -1.30 25.52 5.93
C GLY A 51 -2.09 24.64 4.95
N GLY A 52 -3.18 24.01 5.39
CA GLY A 52 -4.09 23.23 4.55
C GLY A 52 -5.19 24.06 3.88
N THR A 53 -5.91 23.45 2.95
CA THR A 53 -7.13 23.98 2.32
C THR A 53 -8.31 23.14 2.79
N PRO A 54 -9.21 23.67 3.64
CA PRO A 54 -10.36 22.90 4.12
C PRO A 54 -11.46 22.80 3.06
N VAL A 55 -12.07 21.60 2.93
CA VAL A 55 -13.26 21.34 2.13
C VAL A 55 -14.27 20.61 3.00
N LEU A 56 -15.51 21.10 3.04
CA LEU A 56 -16.57 20.48 3.84
C LEU A 56 -17.20 19.31 3.08
N ILE A 57 -17.39 18.20 3.76
CA ILE A 57 -17.96 16.97 3.22
C ILE A 57 -19.38 16.82 3.77
N PRO A 58 -20.41 16.89 2.92
CA PRO A 58 -21.79 16.66 3.36
C PRO A 58 -22.01 15.20 3.73
N PRO A 59 -22.95 14.89 4.66
CA PRO A 59 -23.23 13.53 5.10
C PRO A 59 -24.16 12.82 4.08
N VAL A 60 -23.59 12.29 3.00
CA VAL A 60 -24.31 11.59 1.92
C VAL A 60 -23.76 10.17 1.70
N VAL A 61 -24.62 9.26 1.25
CA VAL A 61 -24.33 7.84 1.01
C VAL A 61 -24.32 7.52 -0.51
N ASP A 62 -24.00 8.49 -1.35
CA ASP A 62 -23.82 8.23 -2.77
C ASP A 62 -22.40 7.69 -3.04
N ARG A 63 -22.32 6.51 -3.66
CA ARG A 63 -21.06 5.83 -3.95
C ARG A 63 -20.09 6.71 -4.75
N ASN A 64 -20.59 7.35 -5.80
CA ASN A 64 -19.73 8.14 -6.69
C ASN A 64 -19.25 9.41 -6.00
N VAL A 65 -20.14 10.09 -5.25
CA VAL A 65 -19.77 11.28 -4.46
C VAL A 65 -18.70 10.94 -3.41
N LEU A 66 -18.83 9.79 -2.71
CA LEU A 66 -17.83 9.35 -1.73
C LEU A 66 -16.48 9.08 -2.40
N LEU A 67 -16.47 8.35 -3.53
CA LEU A 67 -15.23 8.02 -4.24
C LEU A 67 -14.57 9.27 -4.84
N ASP A 68 -15.32 10.16 -5.47
CA ASP A 68 -14.78 11.42 -6.03
C ASP A 68 -14.24 12.35 -4.93
N THR A 69 -14.90 12.36 -3.77
CA THR A 69 -14.41 13.10 -2.60
C THR A 69 -13.06 12.55 -2.14
N LEU A 70 -12.91 11.23 -2.01
CA LEU A 70 -11.67 10.57 -1.59
C LEU A 70 -10.53 10.77 -2.61
N GLU A 71 -10.84 10.84 -3.91
CA GLU A 71 -9.84 11.21 -4.92
C GLU A 71 -9.36 12.66 -4.78
N THR A 72 -10.26 13.55 -4.37
CA THR A 72 -9.99 15.00 -4.27
C THR A 72 -9.19 15.36 -3.02
N ILE A 73 -9.50 14.76 -1.86
CA ILE A 73 -8.88 15.12 -0.58
C ILE A 73 -7.51 14.44 -0.38
N ASP A 74 -6.64 15.12 0.33
CA ASP A 74 -5.30 14.61 0.69
C ASP A 74 -5.23 14.13 2.15
N ALA A 75 -6.18 14.55 3.00
CA ALA A 75 -6.38 14.04 4.35
C ALA A 75 -7.83 14.25 4.78
N LEU A 76 -8.26 13.51 5.81
CA LEU A 76 -9.61 13.53 6.36
C LEU A 76 -9.59 13.97 7.83
N LEU A 77 -10.42 14.96 8.18
CA LEU A 77 -10.69 15.37 9.56
C LEU A 77 -12.12 14.96 9.94
N LEU A 78 -12.24 14.06 10.92
CA LEU A 78 -13.50 13.65 11.51
C LEU A 78 -13.79 14.55 12.71
N THR A 79 -14.92 15.25 12.67
CA THR A 79 -15.27 16.25 13.67
C THR A 79 -16.01 15.66 14.88
N GLY A 80 -16.02 16.39 15.98
CA GLY A 80 -16.88 16.11 17.15
C GLY A 80 -18.37 16.18 16.80
N GLY A 81 -19.23 15.72 17.70
CA GLY A 81 -20.68 15.69 17.48
C GLY A 81 -21.44 14.99 18.59
N GLY A 82 -22.70 14.64 18.33
CA GLY A 82 -23.56 13.84 19.21
C GLY A 82 -23.21 12.35 19.22
N ASP A 83 -24.03 11.58 19.92
CA ASP A 83 -23.79 10.18 20.17
C ASP A 83 -24.02 9.31 18.92
N PHE A 84 -23.30 8.19 18.88
CA PHE A 84 -23.56 7.14 17.90
C PHE A 84 -24.84 6.36 18.19
N ASN A 85 -25.52 5.94 17.14
CA ASN A 85 -26.56 4.91 17.29
C ASN A 85 -25.90 3.57 17.68
N PRO A 86 -26.22 3.01 18.87
CA PRO A 86 -25.59 1.80 19.38
C PRO A 86 -25.87 0.54 18.52
N LEU A 87 -26.89 0.59 17.66
CA LEU A 87 -27.17 -0.50 16.71
C LEU A 87 -26.02 -0.76 15.72
N TRP A 88 -25.11 0.20 15.51
CA TRP A 88 -23.89 -0.04 14.74
C TRP A 88 -22.88 -0.94 15.45
N ALA A 89 -23.07 -1.18 16.77
CA ALA A 89 -22.27 -2.10 17.58
C ALA A 89 -23.08 -3.33 18.04
N ASP A 90 -24.28 -3.56 17.47
CA ASP A 90 -25.23 -4.60 17.91
C ASP A 90 -25.62 -4.46 19.41
N GLU A 91 -25.74 -3.23 19.90
CA GLU A 91 -26.07 -2.91 21.28
C GLU A 91 -27.44 -2.21 21.37
N GLU A 92 -28.15 -2.43 22.50
CA GLU A 92 -29.38 -1.70 22.82
C GLU A 92 -29.05 -0.31 23.43
N PRO A 93 -29.93 0.71 23.22
CA PRO A 93 -29.65 2.08 23.65
C PRO A 93 -29.70 2.27 25.17
N SER A 94 -28.64 2.87 25.72
CA SER A 94 -28.63 3.37 27.10
C SER A 94 -29.56 4.58 27.27
N PRO A 95 -30.22 4.75 28.43
CA PRO A 95 -31.02 5.93 28.73
C PRO A 95 -30.22 7.26 28.74
N ALA A 96 -28.90 7.19 28.82
CA ALA A 96 -28.01 8.34 28.80
C ALA A 96 -27.72 8.91 27.41
N LEU A 97 -28.09 8.18 26.36
CA LEU A 97 -27.86 8.61 24.98
C LEU A 97 -28.70 9.81 24.60
N HIS A 98 -28.09 10.74 23.87
CA HIS A 98 -28.75 11.91 23.34
C HIS A 98 -28.14 12.37 22.02
N ASN A 99 -28.92 13.10 21.21
CA ASN A 99 -28.48 13.64 19.93
C ASN A 99 -27.96 12.59 18.91
N ILE A 100 -28.56 11.38 18.91
CA ILE A 100 -28.25 10.35 17.89
C ILE A 100 -28.64 10.89 16.51
N ASN A 101 -27.74 10.72 15.54
CA ASN A 101 -27.94 11.25 14.20
C ASN A 101 -27.57 10.20 13.12
N ASN A 102 -28.53 9.34 12.75
CA ASN A 102 -28.33 8.30 11.76
C ASN A 102 -28.00 8.82 10.36
N VAL A 103 -28.40 10.06 10.02
CA VAL A 103 -28.06 10.69 8.73
C VAL A 103 -26.55 10.95 8.64
N ARG A 104 -25.90 11.17 9.78
CA ARG A 104 -24.45 11.38 9.87
C ARG A 104 -23.68 10.07 10.04
N ASP A 105 -24.20 9.09 10.79
CA ASP A 105 -23.46 7.89 11.18
C ASP A 105 -22.97 7.09 9.97
N LEU A 106 -23.86 6.65 9.11
CA LEU A 106 -23.51 5.79 7.96
C LEU A 106 -22.53 6.46 6.98
N PRO A 107 -22.76 7.71 6.50
CA PRO A 107 -21.80 8.38 5.63
C PRO A 107 -20.42 8.51 6.26
N GLU A 108 -20.34 8.83 7.55
CA GLU A 108 -19.08 9.05 8.24
C GLU A 108 -18.33 7.72 8.49
N LEU A 109 -19.03 6.63 8.82
CA LEU A 109 -18.45 5.29 8.91
C LEU A 109 -17.91 4.82 7.55
N LEU A 110 -18.68 5.01 6.45
CA LEU A 110 -18.27 4.63 5.11
C LEU A 110 -17.04 5.39 4.64
N ILE A 111 -17.06 6.74 4.73
CA ILE A 111 -15.92 7.54 4.26
C ILE A 111 -14.67 7.26 5.09
N THR A 112 -14.80 7.00 6.39
CA THR A 112 -13.69 6.64 7.28
C THR A 112 -13.07 5.32 6.84
N ARG A 113 -13.88 4.28 6.62
CA ARG A 113 -13.39 2.98 6.15
C ARG A 113 -12.73 3.08 4.79
N LEU A 114 -13.36 3.73 3.84
CA LEU A 114 -12.83 3.91 2.48
C LEU A 114 -11.55 4.76 2.45
N ALA A 115 -11.43 5.78 3.31
CA ALA A 115 -10.22 6.57 3.47
C ALA A 115 -9.07 5.76 4.07
N PHE A 116 -9.38 4.94 5.09
CA PHE A 116 -8.42 4.04 5.72
C PHE A 116 -7.84 3.02 4.71
N ASP A 117 -8.68 2.39 3.91
CA ASP A 117 -8.26 1.42 2.89
C ASP A 117 -7.41 2.08 1.79
N ARG A 118 -7.59 3.39 1.52
CA ARG A 118 -6.83 4.20 0.52
C ARG A 118 -5.59 4.88 1.09
N GLN A 119 -5.20 4.57 2.31
CA GLN A 119 -4.03 5.16 2.97
C GLN A 119 -4.09 6.69 3.10
N ILE A 120 -5.32 7.27 3.13
CA ILE A 120 -5.54 8.69 3.36
C ILE A 120 -5.29 8.99 4.85
N PRO A 121 -4.46 9.99 5.20
CA PRO A 121 -4.27 10.40 6.58
C PRO A 121 -5.58 10.84 7.24
N ILE A 122 -5.82 10.40 8.49
CA ILE A 122 -7.07 10.71 9.21
C ILE A 122 -6.75 11.23 10.61
N LEU A 123 -7.38 12.34 10.99
CA LEU A 123 -7.45 12.82 12.37
C LEU A 123 -8.91 12.77 12.85
N GLY A 124 -9.18 11.98 13.89
CA GLY A 124 -10.49 11.95 14.56
C GLY A 124 -10.49 12.79 15.84
N ILE A 125 -11.49 13.66 16.04
CA ILE A 125 -11.62 14.52 17.21
C ILE A 125 -12.93 14.23 17.93
N CYS A 126 -12.86 13.88 19.22
CA CYS A 126 -14.00 13.58 20.09
C CYS A 126 -14.87 12.46 19.49
N ARG A 127 -16.06 12.74 18.97
CA ARG A 127 -16.84 11.75 18.21
C ARG A 127 -16.03 11.15 17.06
N GLY A 128 -15.11 11.90 16.44
CA GLY A 128 -14.26 11.40 15.36
C GLY A 128 -13.32 10.27 15.76
N VAL A 129 -12.80 10.22 17.01
CA VAL A 129 -12.01 9.06 17.47
C VAL A 129 -12.90 7.83 17.68
N GLN A 130 -14.14 8.06 18.09
CA GLN A 130 -15.15 6.99 18.23
C GLN A 130 -15.55 6.46 16.84
N THR A 131 -15.71 7.36 15.84
CA THR A 131 -15.94 6.98 14.43
C THR A 131 -14.82 6.07 13.91
N LEU A 132 -13.55 6.40 14.19
CA LEU A 132 -12.40 5.56 13.83
C LEU A 132 -12.52 4.16 14.43
N ALA A 133 -12.79 4.05 15.73
CA ALA A 133 -12.96 2.76 16.38
C ALA A 133 -14.12 1.96 15.77
N MET A 134 -15.30 2.56 15.65
CA MET A 134 -16.52 1.93 15.13
C MET A 134 -16.38 1.46 13.68
N ALA A 135 -15.81 2.29 12.80
CA ALA A 135 -15.65 1.97 11.38
C ALA A 135 -14.72 0.76 11.13
N LEU A 136 -13.88 0.41 12.12
CA LEU A 136 -12.85 -0.62 12.01
C LEU A 136 -12.99 -1.74 13.05
N GLY A 137 -14.22 -1.94 13.57
CA GLY A 137 -14.59 -3.08 14.41
C GLY A 137 -14.33 -2.89 15.91
N GLY A 138 -14.08 -1.66 16.34
CA GLY A 138 -14.02 -1.30 17.75
C GLY A 138 -15.39 -1.05 18.38
N ARG A 139 -15.40 -0.61 19.64
CA ARG A 139 -16.60 -0.28 20.41
C ARG A 139 -16.45 1.02 21.18
N VAL A 140 -17.58 1.64 21.50
CA VAL A 140 -17.68 2.90 22.25
C VAL A 140 -18.51 2.63 23.52
N HIS A 141 -18.04 3.13 24.68
CA HIS A 141 -18.88 3.21 25.87
C HIS A 141 -20.00 4.21 25.61
N GLN A 142 -21.24 3.78 25.75
CA GLN A 142 -22.41 4.64 25.55
C GLN A 142 -22.50 5.77 26.59
N ASP A 143 -21.98 5.54 27.81
CA ASP A 143 -21.82 6.54 28.85
C ASP A 143 -20.76 6.10 29.88
N ILE A 144 -19.75 6.96 30.11
CA ILE A 144 -18.70 6.73 31.11
C ILE A 144 -18.99 7.39 32.46
N SER A 145 -20.04 8.21 32.55
CA SER A 145 -20.39 8.95 33.79
C SER A 145 -20.97 8.07 34.89
N HIS A 146 -21.43 6.86 34.55
CA HIS A 146 -21.99 5.91 35.51
C HIS A 146 -20.93 5.17 36.34
N ASP A 147 -19.68 5.12 35.90
CA ASP A 147 -18.60 4.56 36.70
C ASP A 147 -18.13 5.62 37.72
N PRO A 148 -18.32 5.36 39.06
CA PRO A 148 -17.97 6.33 40.08
C PRO A 148 -16.46 6.56 40.23
N THR A 149 -15.63 5.77 39.56
CA THR A 149 -14.17 5.97 39.52
C THR A 149 -13.72 6.92 38.42
N ASN A 150 -14.57 7.19 37.43
CA ASN A 150 -14.27 8.10 36.35
C ASN A 150 -14.36 9.57 36.78
N TYR A 151 -13.48 10.38 36.20
CA TYR A 151 -13.54 11.84 36.35
C TYR A 151 -14.73 12.40 35.59
N ARG A 152 -15.03 13.68 35.83
CA ARG A 152 -16.04 14.39 35.04
C ARG A 152 -15.43 14.80 33.68
N HIS A 153 -15.68 14.02 32.64
CA HIS A 153 -15.22 14.28 31.28
C HIS A 153 -16.14 15.26 30.51
N SER A 154 -17.40 15.36 30.87
CA SER A 154 -18.31 16.41 30.36
C SER A 154 -18.26 17.62 31.28
N GLN A 155 -17.28 18.49 31.06
CA GLN A 155 -16.96 19.57 31.98
C GLN A 155 -17.81 20.82 31.75
N ASP A 156 -18.09 21.57 32.84
CA ASP A 156 -18.76 22.83 32.84
C ASP A 156 -17.70 23.95 32.96
N ALA A 157 -16.97 24.19 31.85
CA ALA A 157 -15.89 25.15 31.74
C ALA A 157 -15.88 25.76 30.33
N ASP A 158 -15.13 26.87 30.14
CA ASP A 158 -14.87 27.36 28.78
C ASP A 158 -14.16 26.30 27.97
N ARG A 159 -14.51 26.20 26.70
CA ARG A 159 -13.95 25.13 25.82
C ARG A 159 -12.45 25.28 25.57
N SER A 160 -11.89 26.47 25.78
CA SER A 160 -10.45 26.71 25.67
C SER A 160 -9.67 26.35 26.94
N GLU A 161 -10.34 26.02 28.04
CA GLU A 161 -9.70 25.72 29.32
C GLU A 161 -9.33 24.24 29.42
N PRO A 162 -8.05 23.87 29.63
CA PRO A 162 -7.67 22.52 29.99
C PRO A 162 -8.19 22.15 31.38
N THR A 163 -8.71 20.96 31.52
CA THR A 163 -9.42 20.57 32.74
C THR A 163 -8.96 19.25 33.34
N HIS A 164 -8.30 18.38 32.56
CA HIS A 164 -7.65 17.18 33.09
C HIS A 164 -6.35 16.83 32.35
N THR A 165 -5.65 15.83 32.87
CA THR A 165 -4.38 15.34 32.35
C THR A 165 -4.60 14.08 31.55
N VAL A 166 -3.91 13.94 30.41
CA VAL A 166 -3.75 12.68 29.69
C VAL A 166 -2.29 12.24 29.72
N GLU A 167 -2.07 10.94 29.90
CA GLU A 167 -0.77 10.29 29.82
C GLU A 167 -0.60 9.67 28.43
N ILE A 168 0.54 9.94 27.78
CA ILE A 168 0.82 9.57 26.40
C ILE A 168 1.89 8.48 26.37
N GLU A 169 1.65 7.42 25.60
CA GLU A 169 2.59 6.34 25.40
C GLU A 169 3.83 6.83 24.64
N LYS A 170 5.02 6.58 25.22
CA LYS A 170 6.29 6.94 24.62
C LYS A 170 6.53 6.17 23.32
N GLY A 171 6.95 6.90 22.28
CA GLY A 171 7.17 6.33 20.94
C GLY A 171 5.92 6.30 20.06
N SER A 172 4.75 6.70 20.58
CA SER A 172 3.52 6.88 19.77
C SER A 172 3.65 8.04 18.78
N VAL A 173 2.75 8.09 17.80
CA VAL A 173 2.62 9.24 16.89
C VAL A 173 2.29 10.50 17.69
N LEU A 174 1.36 10.40 18.63
CA LEU A 174 0.97 11.51 19.51
C LEU A 174 2.16 12.03 20.32
N TYR A 175 2.98 11.13 20.91
CA TYR A 175 4.22 11.51 21.58
C TYR A 175 5.18 12.22 20.63
N ASN A 176 5.30 11.74 19.40
CA ASN A 176 6.18 12.35 18.41
C ASN A 176 5.74 13.76 17.98
N ILE A 177 4.44 14.04 17.99
CA ILE A 177 3.87 15.36 17.72
C ILE A 177 4.18 16.34 18.84
N TYR A 178 3.90 15.98 20.10
CA TYR A 178 4.01 16.88 21.24
C TYR A 178 5.35 16.82 21.98
N LYS A 179 6.11 15.73 21.86
CA LYS A 179 7.35 15.45 22.61
C LYS A 179 7.16 15.53 24.14
N LYS A 180 5.99 15.14 24.61
CA LYS A 180 5.58 15.15 26.03
C LYS A 180 4.88 13.84 26.38
N GLU A 181 5.13 13.33 27.58
CA GLU A 181 4.46 12.14 28.14
C GLU A 181 3.14 12.50 28.85
N LYS A 182 2.89 13.79 29.08
CA LYS A 182 1.64 14.30 29.69
C LYS A 182 1.22 15.58 28.99
N LEU A 183 -0.10 15.71 28.77
CA LEU A 183 -0.74 16.92 28.30
C LEU A 183 -1.88 17.31 29.24
N PHE A 184 -2.17 18.61 29.32
CA PHE A 184 -3.40 19.13 29.87
C PHE A 184 -4.38 19.39 28.73
N VAL A 185 -5.58 18.82 28.82
CA VAL A 185 -6.57 18.86 27.74
C VAL A 185 -7.93 19.34 28.26
N ASN A 186 -8.74 19.88 27.37
CA ASN A 186 -10.16 20.15 27.61
C ASN A 186 -10.98 18.86 27.43
N SER A 187 -12.21 18.80 27.98
CA SER A 187 -13.00 17.57 27.92
C SER A 187 -14.51 17.89 27.92
N PHE A 188 -15.21 17.44 26.87
CA PHE A 188 -16.64 17.69 26.66
C PHE A 188 -17.32 16.47 26.06
N HIS A 189 -17.15 15.31 26.69
CA HIS A 189 -17.71 14.03 26.26
C HIS A 189 -18.20 13.19 27.43
N HIS A 190 -19.20 12.36 27.21
CA HIS A 190 -19.65 11.31 28.12
C HIS A 190 -19.53 9.93 27.51
N GLN A 191 -19.18 9.85 26.22
CA GLN A 191 -18.81 8.64 25.52
C GLN A 191 -17.30 8.57 25.32
N ALA A 192 -16.73 7.36 25.26
CA ALA A 192 -15.30 7.15 24.97
C ALA A 192 -15.11 5.80 24.27
N VAL A 193 -13.97 5.62 23.62
CA VAL A 193 -13.60 4.31 23.03
C VAL A 193 -13.51 3.27 24.13
N ALA A 194 -14.31 2.21 24.04
CA ALA A 194 -14.30 1.06 24.95
C ALA A 194 -13.25 0.03 24.52
N ALA A 195 -13.22 -0.27 23.21
CA ALA A 195 -12.23 -1.14 22.58
C ALA A 195 -11.87 -0.53 21.21
N PRO A 196 -10.58 -0.33 20.91
CA PRO A 196 -10.18 0.34 19.68
C PRO A 196 -10.33 -0.54 18.42
N GLY A 197 -10.53 -1.87 18.59
CA GLY A 197 -10.44 -2.85 17.51
C GLY A 197 -8.99 -3.31 17.26
N GLU A 198 -8.82 -4.34 16.43
CA GLU A 198 -7.51 -4.96 16.20
C GLU A 198 -6.54 -4.07 15.41
N ARG A 199 -7.08 -3.12 14.64
CA ARG A 199 -6.29 -2.25 13.75
C ARG A 199 -5.77 -0.99 14.44
N PHE A 200 -6.06 -0.82 15.74
CA PHE A 200 -5.62 0.32 16.54
C PHE A 200 -4.99 -0.11 17.86
N LYS A 201 -4.12 0.73 18.35
CA LYS A 201 -3.58 0.68 19.72
C LYS A 201 -3.98 1.96 20.46
N ILE A 202 -4.16 1.81 21.77
CA ILE A 202 -4.43 2.94 22.67
C ILE A 202 -3.09 3.61 22.96
N THR A 203 -3.00 4.91 22.77
CA THR A 203 -1.75 5.67 22.92
C THR A 203 -1.85 6.83 23.91
N ALA A 204 -3.05 7.13 24.42
CA ALA A 204 -3.19 7.99 25.58
C ALA A 204 -4.41 7.60 26.42
N ARG A 205 -4.30 7.84 27.73
CA ARG A 205 -5.38 7.67 28.71
C ARG A 205 -5.42 8.84 29.69
N ALA A 206 -6.62 9.16 30.17
CA ALA A 206 -6.79 9.96 31.37
C ALA A 206 -6.34 9.16 32.60
N LEU A 207 -6.11 9.85 33.74
CA LEU A 207 -5.59 9.19 34.96
C LEU A 207 -6.60 8.20 35.60
N ASP A 208 -7.87 8.27 35.24
CA ASP A 208 -8.91 7.32 35.61
C ASP A 208 -9.01 6.11 34.69
N GLY A 209 -8.17 6.07 33.62
CA GLY A 209 -8.09 4.97 32.67
C GLY A 209 -8.94 5.13 31.42
N VAL A 210 -9.76 6.17 31.31
CA VAL A 210 -10.54 6.48 30.10
C VAL A 210 -9.61 6.67 28.90
N VAL A 211 -9.98 6.06 27.76
CA VAL A 211 -9.19 6.15 26.52
C VAL A 211 -9.31 7.56 25.95
N GLU A 212 -8.16 8.19 25.75
CA GLU A 212 -8.08 9.56 25.26
C GLU A 212 -7.44 9.66 23.87
N ALA A 213 -6.68 8.64 23.43
CA ALA A 213 -6.21 8.57 22.05
C ALA A 213 -6.01 7.14 21.58
N ILE A 214 -6.27 6.93 20.29
CA ILE A 214 -5.91 5.72 19.55
C ILE A 214 -5.14 6.08 18.29
N GLU A 215 -4.22 5.23 17.86
CA GLU A 215 -3.53 5.34 16.59
C GLU A 215 -3.46 4.00 15.86
N SER A 216 -3.28 4.00 14.54
CA SER A 216 -3.19 2.77 13.77
C SER A 216 -2.03 1.88 14.27
N SER A 217 -2.30 0.58 14.45
CA SER A 217 -1.28 -0.45 14.69
C SER A 217 -0.54 -0.85 13.41
N GLU A 218 -1.06 -0.47 12.26
CA GLU A 218 -0.47 -0.63 10.94
C GLU A 218 0.31 0.64 10.57
N HIS A 219 1.09 0.59 9.49
CA HIS A 219 1.84 1.78 9.03
C HIS A 219 0.93 2.78 8.29
N LYS A 220 -0.02 3.38 9.01
CA LYS A 220 -0.99 4.35 8.47
C LYS A 220 -0.98 5.63 9.29
N ALA A 221 -1.08 6.77 8.62
CA ALA A 221 -1.20 8.07 9.26
C ALA A 221 -2.64 8.29 9.77
N VAL A 222 -3.06 7.52 10.77
CA VAL A 222 -4.40 7.57 11.37
C VAL A 222 -4.28 7.68 12.88
N LEU A 223 -4.83 8.77 13.41
CA LEU A 223 -4.81 9.15 14.83
C LEU A 223 -6.16 9.71 15.23
N GLY A 224 -6.65 9.34 16.39
CA GLY A 224 -7.84 9.95 17.00
C GLY A 224 -7.57 10.40 18.43
N VAL A 225 -8.14 11.53 18.81
CA VAL A 225 -8.06 12.09 20.17
C VAL A 225 -9.47 12.39 20.69
N GLN A 226 -9.70 12.14 21.99
CA GLN A 226 -11.02 12.29 22.59
C GLN A 226 -11.31 13.74 23.01
N TRP A 227 -10.28 14.53 23.33
CA TRP A 227 -10.42 15.95 23.64
C TRP A 227 -10.63 16.81 22.40
N HIS A 228 -10.77 18.12 22.58
CA HIS A 228 -11.06 19.11 21.54
C HIS A 228 -9.87 20.06 21.28
N PRO A 229 -8.85 19.62 20.51
CA PRO A 229 -7.67 20.45 20.23
C PRO A 229 -8.01 21.71 19.42
N GLU A 230 -9.12 21.74 18.68
CA GLU A 230 -9.54 22.90 17.89
C GLU A 230 -9.87 24.12 18.75
N TRP A 231 -10.12 23.92 20.05
CA TRP A 231 -10.38 25.00 21.02
C TRP A 231 -9.12 25.43 21.78
N LEU A 232 -8.03 24.64 21.78
CA LEU A 232 -6.82 24.90 22.56
C LEU A 232 -5.83 25.84 21.85
N GLY A 233 -6.25 26.57 20.83
CA GLY A 233 -5.42 27.57 20.16
C GLY A 233 -4.11 27.02 19.60
N ASP A 234 -2.98 27.57 20.09
CA ASP A 234 -1.64 27.12 19.65
C ASP A 234 -1.24 25.76 20.25
N ASP A 235 -1.75 25.38 21.41
CA ASP A 235 -1.46 24.07 22.02
C ASP A 235 -2.13 22.91 21.27
N GLY A 236 -3.27 23.17 20.60
CA GLY A 236 -3.94 22.21 19.75
C GLY A 236 -3.39 22.13 18.30
N LEU A 237 -2.73 23.20 17.83
CA LEU A 237 -2.26 23.35 16.45
C LEU A 237 -1.31 22.22 15.99
N PRO A 238 -0.45 21.59 16.82
CA PRO A 238 0.45 20.54 16.36
C PRO A 238 -0.24 19.34 15.70
N LEU A 239 -1.43 18.94 16.16
CA LEU A 239 -2.22 17.84 15.54
C LEU A 239 -2.68 18.21 14.12
N PHE A 240 -3.11 19.44 13.91
CA PHE A 240 -3.55 19.91 12.60
C PHE A 240 -2.36 20.06 11.64
N LYS A 241 -1.20 20.49 12.13
CA LYS A 241 0.05 20.53 11.35
C LYS A 241 0.45 19.13 10.91
N TRP A 242 0.43 18.15 11.82
CA TRP A 242 0.69 16.75 11.49
C TRP A 242 -0.24 16.24 10.38
N LEU A 243 -1.55 16.49 10.50
CA LEU A 243 -2.53 16.06 9.48
C LEU A 243 -2.24 16.70 8.11
N VAL A 244 -1.91 17.99 8.08
CA VAL A 244 -1.59 18.72 6.85
C VAL A 244 -0.27 18.25 6.23
N GLU A 245 0.74 17.98 7.06
CA GLU A 245 2.04 17.44 6.60
C GLU A 245 1.90 16.04 6.00
N GLU A 246 1.15 15.14 6.65
CA GLU A 246 0.84 13.83 6.12
C GLU A 246 0.00 13.91 4.82
N GLY A 247 -0.94 14.84 4.77
CA GLY A 247 -1.71 15.16 3.57
C GLY A 247 -0.82 15.65 2.42
N ASP A 248 0.20 16.47 2.69
CA ASP A 248 1.16 16.90 1.65
C ASP A 248 1.99 15.72 1.10
N VAL A 249 2.41 14.82 1.96
CA VAL A 249 3.11 13.60 1.53
C VAL A 249 2.21 12.76 0.61
N LEU A 250 0.94 12.54 0.98
CA LEU A 250 -0.01 11.81 0.14
C LEU A 250 -0.26 12.54 -1.19
N ARG A 251 -0.48 13.86 -1.17
CA ARG A 251 -0.67 14.67 -2.38
C ARG A 251 0.50 14.53 -3.34
N ARG A 252 1.73 14.61 -2.84
CA ARG A 252 2.94 14.43 -3.65
C ARG A 252 3.05 13.02 -4.22
N ALA A 253 2.68 11.99 -3.44
CA ALA A 253 2.64 10.62 -3.91
C ALA A 253 1.59 10.44 -5.03
N LYS A 254 0.36 10.97 -4.85
CA LYS A 254 -0.67 10.97 -5.90
C LYS A 254 -0.18 11.62 -7.20
N LEU A 255 0.46 12.80 -7.10
CA LEU A 255 1.02 13.50 -8.26
C LEU A 255 2.12 12.70 -8.95
N PHE A 256 2.98 12.02 -8.18
CA PHE A 256 3.99 11.14 -8.73
C PHE A 256 3.37 9.99 -9.54
N HIS A 257 2.41 9.25 -8.95
CA HIS A 257 1.71 8.14 -9.62
C HIS A 257 0.92 8.61 -10.86
N GLN A 258 0.41 9.83 -10.84
CA GLN A 258 -0.29 10.38 -12.00
C GLN A 258 0.66 10.61 -13.20
N ARG A 259 1.91 11.04 -12.94
CA ARG A 259 2.89 11.42 -13.97
C ARG A 259 3.76 10.27 -14.43
N ASN A 260 4.10 9.34 -13.52
CA ASN A 260 5.09 8.30 -13.75
C ASN A 260 4.43 6.92 -13.80
N LEU A 261 4.98 6.00 -14.59
CA LEU A 261 4.58 4.59 -14.57
C LEU A 261 5.03 3.93 -13.27
N THR A 262 4.12 3.16 -12.69
CA THR A 262 4.40 2.34 -11.52
C THR A 262 4.14 0.88 -11.85
N ILE A 263 5.16 0.03 -11.69
CA ILE A 263 5.15 -1.38 -12.09
C ILE A 263 5.60 -2.22 -10.92
N ASP A 264 4.82 -3.24 -10.59
CA ASP A 264 5.21 -4.36 -9.75
C ASP A 264 5.67 -5.51 -10.64
N SER A 265 6.89 -6.00 -10.44
CA SER A 265 7.49 -6.97 -11.34
C SER A 265 7.10 -8.42 -11.07
N HIS A 266 6.41 -8.72 -9.95
CA HIS A 266 6.09 -10.10 -9.58
C HIS A 266 4.90 -10.21 -8.63
N CYS A 267 3.91 -11.04 -9.02
CA CYS A 267 2.74 -11.34 -8.22
C CYS A 267 2.16 -12.71 -8.59
N ASP A 268 1.79 -13.52 -7.58
CA ASP A 268 1.31 -14.90 -7.71
C ASP A 268 -0.21 -15.06 -7.66
N THR A 269 -0.96 -13.98 -7.58
CA THR A 269 -2.45 -14.01 -7.56
C THR A 269 -3.07 -14.93 -8.61
N PRO A 270 -2.50 -15.09 -9.85
CA PRO A 270 -3.10 -15.94 -10.87
C PRO A 270 -3.29 -17.40 -10.48
N MET A 271 -2.53 -17.94 -9.53
CA MET A 271 -2.72 -19.31 -9.06
C MET A 271 -4.10 -19.56 -8.43
N PHE A 272 -4.79 -18.48 -8.01
CA PHE A 272 -6.14 -18.55 -7.43
C PHE A 272 -7.27 -18.39 -8.45
N PHE A 273 -7.00 -17.96 -9.69
CA PHE A 273 -8.02 -17.76 -10.71
C PHE A 273 -8.73 -19.07 -11.10
N PRO A 274 -8.03 -20.20 -11.31
CA PRO A 274 -8.70 -21.50 -11.52
C PRO A 274 -9.49 -21.98 -10.30
N GLN A 275 -9.26 -21.40 -9.12
CA GLN A 275 -9.96 -21.70 -7.88
C GLN A 275 -11.18 -20.78 -7.62
N GLY A 276 -11.54 -19.91 -8.59
CA GLY A 276 -12.73 -19.10 -8.57
C GLY A 276 -12.58 -17.70 -7.97
N VAL A 277 -11.34 -17.21 -7.78
CA VAL A 277 -11.10 -15.81 -7.42
C VAL A 277 -11.39 -14.92 -8.63
N CYS A 278 -12.18 -13.85 -8.42
CA CYS A 278 -12.51 -12.85 -9.42
C CYS A 278 -11.66 -11.60 -9.21
N PHE A 279 -10.91 -11.21 -10.23
CA PHE A 279 -9.98 -10.08 -10.13
C PHE A 279 -10.70 -8.71 -10.06
N ASP A 280 -11.92 -8.61 -10.58
CA ASP A 280 -12.77 -7.40 -10.57
C ASP A 280 -13.48 -7.14 -9.24
N HIS A 281 -13.40 -8.06 -8.28
CA HIS A 281 -13.98 -7.94 -6.94
C HIS A 281 -12.89 -7.69 -5.90
N ARG A 282 -13.19 -6.88 -4.88
CA ARG A 282 -12.29 -6.73 -3.72
C ARG A 282 -12.38 -7.98 -2.85
N ASP A 283 -11.45 -8.91 -3.04
CA ASP A 283 -11.42 -10.20 -2.36
C ASP A 283 -10.39 -10.20 -1.20
N PRO A 284 -10.81 -10.47 0.05
CA PRO A 284 -9.87 -10.55 1.18
C PRO A 284 -8.92 -11.76 1.13
N LYS A 285 -9.16 -12.72 0.23
CA LYS A 285 -8.34 -13.94 0.10
C LYS A 285 -7.07 -13.71 -0.71
N VAL A 286 -7.01 -12.66 -1.52
CA VAL A 286 -5.86 -12.33 -2.36
C VAL A 286 -5.31 -10.96 -2.01
N LEU A 287 -4.02 -10.77 -2.23
CA LEU A 287 -3.34 -9.49 -1.95
C LEU A 287 -3.38 -8.53 -3.15
N TYR A 288 -3.76 -9.03 -4.34
CA TYR A 288 -3.85 -8.23 -5.56
C TYR A 288 -5.21 -8.45 -6.25
N ASP A 289 -5.98 -7.40 -6.39
CA ASP A 289 -7.20 -7.31 -7.20
C ASP A 289 -7.33 -5.93 -7.83
N LEU A 290 -8.29 -5.72 -8.70
CA LEU A 290 -8.47 -4.46 -9.42
C LEU A 290 -8.78 -3.28 -8.48
N HIS A 291 -9.52 -3.51 -7.39
CA HIS A 291 -9.81 -2.48 -6.40
C HIS A 291 -8.56 -2.07 -5.63
N LYS A 292 -7.79 -3.06 -5.12
CA LYS A 292 -6.53 -2.81 -4.42
C LYS A 292 -5.50 -2.13 -5.33
N MET A 293 -5.43 -2.56 -6.61
CA MET A 293 -4.58 -1.91 -7.61
C MET A 293 -4.95 -0.43 -7.84
N ASN A 294 -6.24 -0.11 -7.81
CA ASN A 294 -6.72 1.27 -7.88
C ASN A 294 -6.41 2.06 -6.62
N GLU A 295 -6.68 1.50 -5.45
CA GLU A 295 -6.45 2.11 -4.14
C GLU A 295 -4.96 2.43 -3.93
N GLY A 296 -4.06 1.49 -4.26
CA GLY A 296 -2.60 1.67 -4.21
C GLY A 296 -2.00 2.45 -5.38
N ARG A 297 -2.83 2.80 -6.38
CA ARG A 297 -2.47 3.62 -7.57
C ARG A 297 -1.39 3.01 -8.45
N THR A 298 -1.27 1.68 -8.47
CA THR A 298 -0.32 0.98 -9.35
C THR A 298 -0.87 0.91 -10.78
N ASP A 299 -0.02 1.15 -11.77
CA ASP A 299 -0.40 1.13 -13.19
C ASP A 299 -0.30 -0.27 -13.81
N ALA A 300 0.70 -1.05 -13.39
CA ALA A 300 0.99 -2.35 -13.96
C ALA A 300 1.52 -3.33 -12.93
N VAL A 301 1.24 -4.62 -13.15
CA VAL A 301 1.79 -5.73 -12.40
C VAL A 301 2.12 -6.88 -13.35
N THR A 302 3.19 -7.62 -13.05
CA THR A 302 3.46 -8.89 -13.75
C THR A 302 2.82 -10.02 -12.97
N MET A 303 1.79 -10.60 -13.55
CA MET A 303 1.05 -11.76 -13.07
C MET A 303 1.73 -13.02 -13.57
N VAL A 304 2.18 -13.90 -12.67
CA VAL A 304 2.93 -15.08 -13.08
C VAL A 304 2.10 -16.36 -13.01
N ALA A 305 2.36 -17.28 -13.93
CA ALA A 305 2.02 -18.67 -13.73
C ALA A 305 3.10 -19.28 -12.81
N TYR A 306 2.78 -19.32 -11.51
CA TYR A 306 3.58 -20.00 -10.50
C TYR A 306 3.38 -21.51 -10.60
N LEU A 307 4.47 -22.28 -10.80
CA LEU A 307 4.42 -23.73 -10.84
C LEU A 307 5.04 -24.31 -9.55
N PRO A 308 4.28 -25.03 -8.74
CA PRO A 308 4.80 -25.68 -7.55
C PRO A 308 5.89 -26.70 -7.92
N GLN A 309 6.95 -26.73 -7.11
CA GLN A 309 8.08 -27.65 -7.32
C GLN A 309 7.81 -28.96 -6.60
N PRO A 310 7.63 -30.09 -7.32
CA PRO A 310 7.52 -31.43 -6.70
C PRO A 310 8.82 -31.83 -6.00
N LYS A 311 8.71 -32.68 -4.98
CA LYS A 311 9.86 -33.39 -4.41
C LYS A 311 10.27 -34.53 -5.33
N PRO A 312 11.47 -35.13 -5.13
CA PRO A 312 11.96 -36.20 -6.00
C PRO A 312 11.01 -37.40 -6.13
N GLU A 313 10.21 -37.69 -5.10
CA GLU A 313 9.23 -38.79 -5.06
C GLU A 313 7.83 -38.40 -5.54
N GLU A 314 7.58 -37.13 -5.85
CA GLU A 314 6.28 -36.58 -6.27
C GLU A 314 6.28 -36.29 -7.77
N THR A 315 5.13 -36.43 -8.40
CA THR A 315 4.88 -35.90 -9.75
C THR A 315 4.33 -34.48 -9.68
N PHE A 316 4.34 -33.77 -10.80
CA PHE A 316 3.75 -32.42 -10.84
C PHE A 316 2.24 -32.42 -10.50
N ALA A 317 1.53 -33.48 -10.96
CA ALA A 317 0.09 -33.61 -10.66
C ALA A 317 -0.22 -33.79 -9.16
N ASP A 318 0.74 -34.33 -8.38
CA ASP A 318 0.56 -34.51 -6.94
C ASP A 318 0.65 -33.19 -6.15
N VAL A 319 1.31 -32.19 -6.70
CA VAL A 319 1.53 -30.87 -6.04
C VAL A 319 0.72 -29.73 -6.65
N ALA A 320 0.17 -29.94 -7.84
CA ALA A 320 -0.67 -28.92 -8.49
C ALA A 320 -1.95 -28.67 -7.67
N PRO A 321 -2.35 -27.40 -7.42
CA PRO A 321 -3.50 -27.05 -6.59
C PRO A 321 -4.86 -27.35 -7.27
N PHE A 322 -4.85 -27.71 -8.54
CA PHE A 322 -6.01 -28.13 -9.33
C PHE A 322 -5.61 -29.20 -10.37
N PRO A 323 -6.54 -30.02 -10.85
CA PRO A 323 -6.22 -31.12 -11.77
C PRO A 323 -5.66 -30.61 -13.11
N VAL A 324 -4.44 -31.04 -13.42
CA VAL A 324 -3.76 -30.81 -14.71
C VAL A 324 -2.78 -31.98 -14.98
N ASP A 325 -2.56 -32.26 -16.26
CA ASP A 325 -1.72 -33.39 -16.66
C ASP A 325 -0.23 -33.04 -16.66
N THR A 326 0.15 -31.82 -17.02
CA THR A 326 1.55 -31.41 -17.21
C THR A 326 1.84 -30.00 -16.72
N PRO A 327 3.10 -29.65 -16.38
CA PRO A 327 3.50 -28.29 -16.04
C PRO A 327 3.14 -27.26 -17.12
N LYS A 328 3.30 -27.63 -18.41
CA LYS A 328 2.92 -26.75 -19.51
C LYS A 328 1.43 -26.47 -19.53
N ALA A 329 0.60 -27.50 -19.40
CA ALA A 329 -0.86 -27.36 -19.39
C ALA A 329 -1.34 -26.50 -18.20
N TYR A 330 -0.64 -26.59 -17.06
CA TYR A 330 -0.89 -25.73 -15.89
C TYR A 330 -0.68 -24.24 -16.20
N ALA A 331 0.47 -23.92 -16.80
CA ALA A 331 0.77 -22.52 -17.18
C ALA A 331 -0.22 -21.99 -18.23
N ASP A 332 -0.56 -22.82 -19.23
CA ASP A 332 -1.54 -22.46 -20.25
C ASP A 332 -2.92 -22.16 -19.63
N LEU A 333 -3.39 -22.99 -18.68
CA LEU A 333 -4.67 -22.78 -18.01
C LEU A 333 -4.69 -21.45 -17.23
N ILE A 334 -3.61 -21.12 -16.53
CA ILE A 334 -3.49 -19.82 -15.81
C ILE A 334 -3.56 -18.67 -16.81
N PHE A 335 -2.84 -18.73 -17.91
CA PHE A 335 -2.86 -17.67 -18.91
C PHE A 335 -4.21 -17.56 -19.62
N ASP A 336 -4.90 -18.69 -19.87
CA ASP A 336 -6.27 -18.66 -20.39
C ASP A 336 -7.23 -17.95 -19.43
N LYS A 337 -7.07 -18.16 -18.10
CA LYS A 337 -7.84 -17.41 -17.09
C LYS A 337 -7.51 -15.92 -17.06
N ILE A 338 -6.26 -15.53 -17.22
CA ILE A 338 -5.89 -14.11 -17.36
C ILE A 338 -6.53 -13.52 -18.62
N ASP A 339 -6.49 -14.23 -19.75
CA ASP A 339 -7.12 -13.76 -21.00
C ASP A 339 -8.65 -13.62 -20.84
N GLU A 340 -9.33 -14.56 -20.16
CA GLU A 340 -10.75 -14.46 -19.83
C GLU A 340 -11.06 -13.21 -18.99
N ILE A 341 -10.27 -12.95 -17.93
CA ILE A 341 -10.40 -11.77 -17.05
C ILE A 341 -10.21 -10.48 -17.85
N VAL A 342 -9.16 -10.40 -18.67
CA VAL A 342 -8.89 -9.21 -19.49
C VAL A 342 -10.00 -8.98 -20.51
N LEU A 343 -10.57 -10.03 -21.06
CA LEU A 343 -11.70 -9.91 -22.01
C LEU A 343 -12.97 -9.41 -21.31
N SER A 344 -13.31 -9.95 -20.13
CA SER A 344 -14.50 -9.53 -19.37
C SER A 344 -14.40 -8.10 -18.87
N ASP A 345 -13.20 -7.70 -18.44
CA ASP A 345 -12.94 -6.41 -17.81
C ASP A 345 -12.12 -5.45 -18.70
N SER A 346 -12.16 -5.64 -20.00
CA SER A 346 -11.37 -4.87 -20.99
C SER A 346 -11.53 -3.35 -20.92
N ARG A 347 -12.55 -2.87 -20.22
CA ARG A 347 -12.76 -1.45 -19.92
C ARG A 347 -11.81 -0.92 -18.86
N TYR A 348 -11.32 -1.80 -17.97
CA TYR A 348 -10.53 -1.44 -16.79
C TYR A 348 -9.09 -1.97 -16.83
N ILE A 349 -8.89 -3.11 -17.50
CA ILE A 349 -7.58 -3.78 -17.58
C ILE A 349 -7.27 -4.21 -19.01
N ALA A 350 -5.98 -4.25 -19.33
CA ALA A 350 -5.48 -4.75 -20.61
C ALA A 350 -4.12 -5.43 -20.44
N LEU A 351 -3.82 -6.39 -21.30
CA LEU A 351 -2.46 -6.93 -21.39
C LEU A 351 -1.50 -5.85 -21.89
N ALA A 352 -0.28 -5.87 -21.35
CA ALA A 352 0.80 -5.02 -21.80
C ALA A 352 2.05 -5.89 -22.01
N ARG A 353 2.67 -5.74 -23.16
CA ARG A 353 3.89 -6.45 -23.54
C ARG A 353 5.08 -5.52 -23.70
N SER A 354 4.84 -4.22 -23.87
CA SER A 354 5.85 -3.20 -24.15
C SER A 354 5.63 -1.92 -23.33
N ARG A 355 6.62 -1.03 -23.30
CA ARG A 355 6.49 0.31 -22.75
C ARG A 355 5.36 1.09 -23.42
N GLU A 356 5.21 0.95 -24.73
CA GLU A 356 4.18 1.63 -25.52
C GLU A 356 2.78 1.19 -25.09
N ASP A 357 2.57 -0.12 -24.81
CA ASP A 357 1.31 -0.63 -24.28
C ASP A 357 1.01 -0.03 -22.91
N LEU A 358 1.98 -0.05 -22.00
CA LEU A 358 1.84 0.52 -20.66
C LEU A 358 1.47 1.99 -20.69
N LEU A 359 2.16 2.79 -21.50
CA LEU A 359 1.89 4.21 -21.64
C LEU A 359 0.53 4.49 -22.30
N ARG A 360 0.14 3.67 -23.28
CA ARG A 360 -1.19 3.75 -23.91
C ARG A 360 -2.28 3.45 -22.90
N ASN A 361 -2.15 2.35 -22.16
CA ASN A 361 -3.13 1.93 -21.16
C ASN A 361 -3.27 2.98 -20.06
N LYS A 362 -2.16 3.47 -19.50
CA LYS A 362 -2.17 4.54 -18.49
C LYS A 362 -2.89 5.80 -18.99
N ARG A 363 -2.62 6.27 -20.21
CA ARG A 363 -3.30 7.44 -20.79
C ARG A 363 -4.82 7.23 -20.92
N ASN A 364 -5.24 5.99 -21.11
CA ASN A 364 -6.66 5.63 -21.22
C ASN A 364 -7.32 5.31 -19.87
N GLY A 365 -6.58 5.42 -18.75
CA GLY A 365 -7.09 5.06 -17.41
C GLY A 365 -7.27 3.56 -17.21
N VAL A 366 -6.62 2.74 -18.03
CA VAL A 366 -6.69 1.27 -18.00
C VAL A 366 -5.47 0.72 -17.29
N LYS A 367 -5.67 -0.21 -16.35
CA LYS A 367 -4.58 -0.93 -15.66
C LYS A 367 -3.96 -1.96 -16.58
N SER A 368 -2.69 -2.26 -16.37
CA SER A 368 -1.94 -3.18 -17.23
C SER A 368 -1.57 -4.46 -16.50
N LEU A 369 -1.83 -5.60 -17.12
CA LEU A 369 -1.28 -6.89 -16.71
C LEU A 369 -0.16 -7.28 -17.68
N MET A 370 1.03 -7.53 -17.16
CA MET A 370 2.11 -8.24 -17.83
C MET A 370 2.05 -9.69 -17.38
N ILE A 371 2.54 -10.64 -18.15
CA ILE A 371 2.52 -12.06 -17.79
C ILE A 371 3.92 -12.63 -17.78
N GLY A 372 4.19 -13.56 -16.85
CA GLY A 372 5.46 -14.26 -16.69
C GLY A 372 5.27 -15.71 -16.25
N ILE A 373 6.34 -16.45 -16.20
CA ILE A 373 6.35 -17.81 -15.65
C ILE A 373 7.30 -17.82 -14.46
N GLU A 374 6.83 -18.35 -13.34
CA GLU A 374 7.68 -18.70 -12.21
C GLU A 374 7.83 -20.22 -12.12
N ASN A 375 9.08 -20.66 -12.23
CA ASN A 375 9.58 -22.02 -12.37
C ASN A 375 9.54 -22.56 -13.82
N GLY A 376 10.72 -22.69 -14.40
CA GLY A 376 10.95 -23.21 -15.75
C GLY A 376 10.48 -24.64 -15.99
N LEU A 377 9.83 -25.30 -15.01
CA LEU A 377 9.17 -26.60 -15.21
C LEU A 377 8.18 -26.57 -16.38
N ALA A 378 7.52 -25.41 -16.64
CA ALA A 378 6.61 -25.25 -17.76
C ALA A 378 7.25 -25.49 -19.14
N ILE A 379 8.58 -25.35 -19.24
CA ILE A 379 9.31 -25.62 -20.48
C ILE A 379 9.43 -27.11 -20.73
N GLU A 380 9.29 -27.94 -19.70
CA GLU A 380 9.48 -29.39 -19.77
C GLU A 380 10.87 -29.69 -20.34
N ASN A 381 11.00 -30.64 -21.27
CA ASN A 381 12.26 -30.94 -21.99
C ASN A 381 12.14 -30.60 -23.48
N ASP A 382 11.42 -29.50 -23.81
CA ASP A 382 11.15 -29.11 -25.19
C ASP A 382 11.33 -27.58 -25.40
N LEU A 383 12.39 -27.19 -26.11
CA LEU A 383 12.69 -25.80 -26.42
C LEU A 383 11.56 -25.08 -27.19
N ARG A 384 10.68 -25.82 -27.87
CA ARG A 384 9.52 -25.24 -28.58
C ARG A 384 8.55 -24.56 -27.58
N ASN A 385 8.55 -25.01 -26.30
CA ASN A 385 7.72 -24.43 -25.27
C ASN A 385 8.17 -23.03 -24.88
N VAL A 386 9.46 -22.69 -25.01
CA VAL A 386 9.93 -21.29 -24.83
C VAL A 386 9.26 -20.37 -25.86
N LYS A 387 9.25 -20.82 -27.14
CA LYS A 387 8.59 -20.06 -28.21
C LYS A 387 7.06 -19.99 -27.98
N HIS A 388 6.42 -21.08 -27.56
CA HIS A 388 4.99 -21.12 -27.28
C HIS A 388 4.59 -20.02 -26.27
N PHE A 389 5.30 -19.93 -25.16
CA PHE A 389 5.02 -18.93 -24.14
C PHE A 389 5.45 -17.51 -24.54
N ALA A 390 6.55 -17.36 -25.31
CA ALA A 390 6.92 -16.06 -25.89
C ALA A 390 5.83 -15.53 -26.82
N ASP A 391 5.22 -16.40 -27.65
CA ASP A 391 4.10 -16.03 -28.53
C ASP A 391 2.85 -15.61 -27.70
N ARG A 392 2.61 -16.18 -26.52
CA ARG A 392 1.59 -15.71 -25.57
C ARG A 392 1.91 -14.33 -24.98
N GLY A 393 3.16 -13.91 -25.01
CA GLY A 393 3.60 -12.58 -24.63
C GLY A 393 4.18 -12.46 -23.24
N ILE A 394 4.70 -13.54 -22.67
CA ILE A 394 5.42 -13.49 -21.40
C ILE A 394 6.60 -12.53 -21.46
N VAL A 395 6.90 -11.88 -20.34
CA VAL A 395 8.02 -10.95 -20.24
C VAL A 395 9.28 -11.59 -19.65
N TYR A 396 9.12 -12.62 -18.82
CA TYR A 396 10.24 -13.42 -18.28
C TYR A 396 9.85 -14.85 -17.93
N ILE A 397 10.87 -15.67 -17.69
CA ILE A 397 10.78 -16.98 -17.05
C ILE A 397 11.79 -17.02 -15.90
N THR A 398 11.31 -17.29 -14.67
CA THR A 398 12.15 -17.66 -13.53
C THR A 398 12.61 -19.09 -13.73
N LEU A 399 13.93 -19.32 -13.85
CA LEU A 399 14.48 -20.58 -14.32
C LEU A 399 14.16 -21.78 -13.42
N CYS A 400 14.10 -21.59 -12.10
CA CYS A 400 13.70 -22.62 -11.13
C CYS A 400 12.93 -21.98 -9.98
N HIS A 401 12.35 -22.81 -9.11
CA HIS A 401 11.74 -22.40 -7.86
C HIS A 401 12.47 -23.04 -6.66
N ASN A 402 11.78 -23.49 -5.63
CA ASN A 402 12.35 -24.11 -4.43
C ASN A 402 12.70 -25.60 -4.64
N GLY A 403 13.66 -25.87 -5.51
CA GLY A 403 14.20 -27.19 -5.87
C GLY A 403 14.78 -27.19 -7.28
N ASP A 404 15.75 -28.07 -7.52
CA ASP A 404 16.38 -28.23 -8.83
C ASP A 404 15.34 -28.74 -9.84
N ASN A 405 15.45 -28.28 -11.08
CA ASN A 405 14.64 -28.75 -12.19
C ASN A 405 15.54 -29.06 -13.40
N GLN A 406 14.97 -29.32 -14.58
CA GLN A 406 15.73 -29.66 -15.78
C GLN A 406 16.63 -28.51 -16.30
N ILE A 407 16.45 -27.28 -15.81
CA ILE A 407 17.17 -26.11 -16.30
C ILE A 407 18.37 -25.77 -15.41
N CYS A 408 18.19 -25.71 -14.07
CA CYS A 408 19.27 -25.31 -13.18
C CYS A 408 19.03 -25.74 -11.72
N ASP A 409 20.08 -25.63 -10.92
CA ASP A 409 20.03 -25.83 -9.48
C ASP A 409 19.48 -24.61 -8.74
N SER A 410 18.63 -24.87 -7.73
CA SER A 410 17.95 -23.89 -6.90
C SER A 410 18.79 -23.45 -5.70
N ALA A 411 18.48 -22.29 -5.12
CA ALA A 411 19.01 -21.85 -3.83
C ALA A 411 18.43 -22.62 -2.64
N ARG A 412 17.28 -23.28 -2.81
CA ARG A 412 16.58 -24.04 -1.74
C ARG A 412 16.27 -25.44 -2.21
N ARG A 413 16.31 -26.40 -1.28
CA ARG A 413 16.08 -27.83 -1.54
C ARG A 413 16.89 -28.39 -2.72
N THR A 414 18.09 -27.81 -2.93
CA THR A 414 18.99 -28.28 -3.99
C THR A 414 19.63 -29.62 -3.63
N LEU A 415 19.77 -30.48 -4.61
CA LEU A 415 20.58 -31.68 -4.59
C LEU A 415 21.90 -31.45 -5.34
N ASN A 416 22.13 -30.23 -5.83
CA ASN A 416 23.25 -29.86 -6.69
C ASN A 416 23.32 -30.76 -7.94
N THR A 417 22.17 -30.96 -8.57
CA THR A 417 21.92 -31.92 -9.64
C THR A 417 22.79 -31.69 -10.88
N HIS A 418 23.03 -30.38 -11.19
CA HIS A 418 23.74 -29.99 -12.41
C HIS A 418 25.09 -29.30 -12.10
N GLY A 419 25.31 -28.90 -10.84
CA GLY A 419 26.46 -28.06 -10.48
C GLY A 419 26.32 -26.63 -11.08
N GLY A 420 25.09 -26.13 -11.22
CA GLY A 420 24.75 -24.86 -11.82
C GLY A 420 23.66 -24.96 -12.88
N VAL A 421 23.83 -24.31 -14.04
CA VAL A 421 22.92 -24.42 -15.20
C VAL A 421 23.22 -25.71 -16.00
N SER A 422 22.19 -26.50 -16.31
CA SER A 422 22.31 -27.70 -17.13
C SER A 422 22.63 -27.39 -18.60
N ALA A 423 23.06 -28.40 -19.38
CA ALA A 423 23.24 -28.21 -20.82
C ALA A 423 21.94 -27.78 -21.53
N PHE A 424 20.80 -28.36 -21.15
CA PHE A 424 19.48 -27.97 -21.65
C PHE A 424 19.13 -26.55 -21.19
N GLY A 425 19.41 -26.20 -19.93
CA GLY A 425 19.20 -24.86 -19.40
C GLY A 425 19.96 -23.78 -20.17
N ALA A 426 21.19 -24.09 -20.60
CA ALA A 426 21.97 -23.18 -21.44
C ALA A 426 21.30 -22.92 -22.81
N GLU A 427 20.66 -23.94 -23.39
CA GLU A 427 19.89 -23.80 -24.65
C GLU A 427 18.61 -22.99 -24.39
N VAL A 428 17.91 -23.21 -23.27
CA VAL A 428 16.73 -22.42 -22.86
C VAL A 428 17.09 -20.93 -22.73
N ILE A 429 18.19 -20.59 -22.03
CA ILE A 429 18.65 -19.19 -21.87
C ILE A 429 18.91 -18.54 -23.23
N ARG A 430 19.62 -19.24 -24.14
CA ARG A 430 19.90 -18.70 -25.50
C ARG A 430 18.61 -18.48 -26.30
N GLU A 431 17.66 -19.42 -26.20
CA GLU A 431 16.37 -19.29 -26.88
C GLU A 431 15.52 -18.13 -26.30
N MET A 432 15.52 -17.96 -24.96
CA MET A 432 14.89 -16.80 -24.31
C MET A 432 15.48 -15.48 -24.84
N ASN A 433 16.82 -15.39 -24.90
CA ASN A 433 17.49 -14.21 -25.47
C ASN A 433 17.08 -13.94 -26.93
N ARG A 434 16.98 -15.00 -27.74
CA ARG A 434 16.57 -14.89 -29.16
C ARG A 434 15.12 -14.40 -29.31
N LEU A 435 14.25 -14.78 -28.38
CA LEU A 435 12.82 -14.46 -28.38
C LEU A 435 12.47 -13.16 -27.62
N GLY A 436 13.46 -12.53 -26.97
CA GLY A 436 13.26 -11.30 -26.21
C GLY A 436 12.54 -11.49 -24.86
N VAL A 437 12.66 -12.70 -24.29
CA VAL A 437 12.15 -13.06 -22.96
C VAL A 437 13.28 -12.90 -21.95
N MET A 438 13.06 -12.13 -20.86
CA MET A 438 14.06 -11.94 -19.82
C MET A 438 14.32 -13.22 -19.03
N VAL A 439 15.58 -13.46 -18.70
CA VAL A 439 16.01 -14.55 -17.82
C VAL A 439 15.92 -14.06 -16.38
N ASP A 440 15.04 -14.65 -15.58
CA ASP A 440 14.89 -14.33 -14.16
C ASP A 440 15.59 -15.36 -13.28
N MET A 441 16.48 -14.87 -12.41
CA MET A 441 17.31 -15.67 -11.52
C MET A 441 16.85 -15.65 -10.06
N SER A 442 15.69 -15.10 -9.76
CA SER A 442 15.07 -15.32 -8.46
C SER A 442 14.94 -16.83 -8.22
N HIS A 443 15.18 -17.30 -7.00
CA HIS A 443 15.26 -18.72 -6.60
C HIS A 443 16.51 -19.50 -7.02
N ALA A 444 17.29 -19.05 -7.99
CA ALA A 444 18.45 -19.81 -8.48
C ALA A 444 19.59 -19.86 -7.46
N GLY A 445 20.29 -20.99 -7.43
CA GLY A 445 21.51 -21.15 -6.66
C GLY A 445 22.63 -20.22 -7.14
N GLU A 446 23.60 -19.93 -6.28
CA GLU A 446 24.67 -18.97 -6.59
C GLU A 446 25.44 -19.38 -7.86
N LYS A 447 25.77 -20.67 -8.02
CA LYS A 447 26.47 -21.16 -9.23
C LYS A 447 25.58 -21.01 -10.48
N SER A 448 24.29 -21.35 -10.38
CA SER A 448 23.33 -21.16 -11.49
C SER A 448 23.20 -19.69 -11.89
N PHE A 449 23.25 -18.78 -10.92
CA PHE A 449 23.22 -17.33 -11.16
C PHE A 449 24.41 -16.88 -12.00
N TYR A 450 25.65 -17.26 -11.62
CA TYR A 450 26.85 -16.87 -12.37
C TYR A 450 26.92 -17.54 -13.75
N ASP A 451 26.49 -18.81 -13.86
CA ASP A 451 26.40 -19.48 -15.16
C ASP A 451 25.41 -18.79 -16.11
N ALA A 452 24.22 -18.44 -15.62
CA ALA A 452 23.24 -17.71 -16.41
C ALA A 452 23.75 -16.33 -16.84
N LEU A 453 24.47 -15.63 -15.95
CA LEU A 453 25.09 -14.34 -16.23
C LEU A 453 26.17 -14.43 -17.31
N GLU A 454 26.89 -15.56 -17.39
CA GLU A 454 27.88 -15.82 -18.44
C GLU A 454 27.23 -16.23 -19.78
N ILE A 455 26.20 -17.10 -19.73
CA ILE A 455 25.52 -17.66 -20.91
C ILE A 455 24.65 -16.60 -21.60
N SER A 456 23.96 -15.74 -20.82
CA SER A 456 23.03 -14.76 -21.36
C SER A 456 23.76 -13.63 -22.09
N ALA A 457 23.38 -13.40 -23.36
CA ALA A 457 23.84 -12.26 -24.15
C ALA A 457 23.04 -10.96 -23.85
N LYS A 458 22.00 -11.05 -23.02
CA LYS A 458 21.10 -9.97 -22.65
C LYS A 458 21.11 -9.77 -21.13
N PRO A 459 20.69 -8.60 -20.61
CA PRO A 459 20.56 -8.40 -19.19
C PRO A 459 19.64 -9.44 -18.56
N ILE A 460 20.10 -10.10 -17.50
CA ILE A 460 19.26 -10.96 -16.64
C ILE A 460 18.65 -10.12 -15.52
N VAL A 461 17.63 -10.65 -14.87
CA VAL A 461 16.93 -9.97 -13.78
C VAL A 461 16.78 -10.88 -12.56
N CYS A 462 16.50 -10.28 -11.40
CA CYS A 462 15.92 -10.95 -10.24
C CYS A 462 14.59 -10.25 -9.97
N SER A 463 13.49 -10.89 -10.33
CA SER A 463 12.13 -10.30 -10.29
C SER A 463 11.65 -10.02 -8.87
N HIS A 464 12.15 -10.76 -7.86
CA HIS A 464 11.82 -10.64 -6.44
C HIS A 464 12.95 -11.24 -5.57
N SER A 465 13.92 -10.40 -5.15
CA SER A 465 15.07 -10.86 -4.34
C SER A 465 15.58 -9.74 -3.41
N ASN A 466 16.20 -10.14 -2.30
CA ASN A 466 16.68 -9.21 -1.27
C ASN A 466 18.19 -9.33 -1.04
N SER A 467 18.74 -8.60 -0.07
CA SER A 467 20.16 -8.59 0.27
C SER A 467 20.50 -9.62 1.34
N LYS A 468 21.47 -10.48 1.07
CA LYS A 468 22.01 -11.46 2.02
C LYS A 468 22.78 -10.78 3.17
N ALA A 469 23.38 -9.62 2.91
CA ALA A 469 24.09 -8.85 3.94
C ALA A 469 23.18 -8.37 5.08
N LEU A 470 21.88 -8.15 4.80
CA LEU A 470 20.89 -7.72 5.80
C LEU A 470 20.10 -8.90 6.38
N CYS A 471 19.86 -9.94 5.60
CA CYS A 471 19.16 -11.14 6.03
C CYS A 471 19.81 -12.36 5.37
N ASP A 472 20.63 -13.09 6.15
CA ASP A 472 21.45 -14.22 5.65
C ASP A 472 20.58 -15.48 5.45
N VAL A 473 19.92 -15.53 4.31
CA VAL A 473 19.16 -16.70 3.84
C VAL A 473 19.57 -17.06 2.41
N PRO A 474 19.44 -18.33 1.99
CA PRO A 474 19.91 -18.79 0.67
C PRO A 474 19.26 -18.07 -0.53
N ARG A 475 18.05 -17.55 -0.37
CA ARG A 475 17.28 -16.85 -1.41
C ARG A 475 17.75 -15.42 -1.69
N ASN A 476 18.49 -14.82 -0.75
CA ASN A 476 18.97 -13.48 -0.87
C ASN A 476 20.32 -13.42 -1.61
N LEU A 477 20.51 -12.36 -2.39
CA LEU A 477 21.73 -12.14 -3.18
C LEU A 477 22.87 -11.63 -2.31
N THR A 478 24.07 -12.13 -2.54
CA THR A 478 25.29 -11.55 -2.00
C THR A 478 25.58 -10.20 -2.68
N ASP A 479 26.39 -9.37 -2.04
CA ASP A 479 26.83 -8.10 -2.63
C ASP A 479 27.62 -8.32 -3.92
N ASP A 480 28.36 -9.43 -4.03
CA ASP A 480 29.10 -9.77 -5.25
C ASP A 480 28.16 -10.17 -6.40
N GLN A 481 27.09 -10.94 -6.12
CA GLN A 481 26.03 -11.21 -7.11
C GLN A 481 25.34 -9.92 -7.55
N MET A 482 25.03 -9.03 -6.62
CA MET A 482 24.43 -7.73 -6.93
C MET A 482 25.34 -6.88 -7.84
N ARG A 483 26.64 -6.78 -7.52
CA ARG A 483 27.63 -6.06 -8.36
C ARG A 483 27.76 -6.69 -9.76
N ALA A 484 27.79 -8.03 -9.84
CA ALA A 484 27.88 -8.73 -11.09
C ALA A 484 26.62 -8.54 -11.96
N LEU A 485 25.43 -8.53 -11.35
CA LEU A 485 24.16 -8.24 -12.00
C LEU A 485 24.15 -6.82 -12.60
N ALA A 486 24.53 -5.83 -11.80
CA ALA A 486 24.61 -4.43 -12.24
C ALA A 486 25.63 -4.23 -13.38
N ALA A 487 26.81 -4.91 -13.30
CA ALA A 487 27.85 -4.83 -14.33
C ALA A 487 27.40 -5.38 -15.71
N LYS A 488 26.31 -6.13 -15.76
CA LYS A 488 25.66 -6.67 -16.97
C LYS A 488 24.31 -5.96 -17.28
N ASP A 489 24.10 -4.76 -16.77
CA ASP A 489 22.87 -3.98 -16.93
C ASP A 489 21.60 -4.66 -16.39
N GLY A 490 21.75 -5.67 -15.53
CA GLY A 490 20.65 -6.36 -14.89
C GLY A 490 19.95 -5.52 -13.81
N VAL A 491 18.85 -6.06 -13.27
CA VAL A 491 18.02 -5.38 -12.26
C VAL A 491 17.61 -6.36 -11.17
N CYS A 492 17.69 -5.92 -9.90
CA CYS A 492 17.18 -6.63 -8.74
C CYS A 492 15.95 -5.91 -8.20
N GLN A 493 14.83 -6.62 -8.10
CA GLN A 493 13.59 -6.11 -7.54
C GLN A 493 13.43 -6.61 -6.10
N ILE A 494 13.21 -5.70 -5.17
CA ILE A 494 13.08 -6.01 -3.73
C ILE A 494 11.75 -6.72 -3.49
N THR A 495 11.79 -7.88 -2.82
CA THR A 495 10.60 -8.64 -2.43
C THR A 495 10.12 -8.29 -1.02
N LEU A 496 8.83 -8.47 -0.80
CA LEU A 496 8.16 -8.22 0.49
C LEU A 496 7.95 -9.49 1.32
N TYR A 497 8.57 -10.62 0.93
CA TYR A 497 8.51 -11.81 1.77
C TYR A 497 9.21 -11.59 3.11
N ASN A 498 8.45 -11.75 4.19
CA ASN A 498 8.89 -11.42 5.55
C ASN A 498 10.22 -12.11 5.93
N GLY A 499 10.33 -13.43 5.63
CA GLY A 499 11.51 -14.22 5.97
C GLY A 499 12.77 -13.88 5.15
N PHE A 500 12.68 -13.09 4.08
CA PHE A 500 13.81 -12.59 3.31
C PHE A 500 14.22 -11.17 3.69
N LEU A 501 13.33 -10.47 4.39
CA LEU A 501 13.62 -9.15 4.99
C LEU A 501 14.23 -9.31 6.39
N ARG A 502 13.68 -10.22 7.21
CA ARG A 502 14.13 -10.49 8.58
C ARG A 502 13.91 -11.93 8.97
N THR A 503 14.88 -12.52 9.68
CA THR A 503 14.80 -13.92 10.14
C THR A 503 13.89 -14.12 11.35
N ASP A 504 13.51 -13.03 12.06
CA ASP A 504 12.64 -13.08 13.24
C ASP A 504 11.13 -12.97 12.92
N GLY A 505 10.78 -12.85 11.64
CA GLY A 505 9.41 -12.77 11.18
C GLY A 505 8.67 -11.46 11.51
N LYS A 506 9.41 -10.41 11.88
CA LYS A 506 8.84 -9.09 12.29
C LYS A 506 9.18 -7.97 11.31
N ALA A 507 9.34 -8.30 10.03
CA ALA A 507 9.61 -7.30 9.03
C ALA A 507 8.42 -6.35 8.83
N CYS A 508 8.73 -5.14 8.40
CA CYS A 508 7.76 -4.11 8.03
C CYS A 508 8.30 -3.31 6.83
N ILE A 509 7.55 -2.32 6.37
CA ILE A 509 7.95 -1.45 5.27
C ILE A 509 9.35 -0.84 5.45
N ASN A 510 9.76 -0.51 6.68
CA ASN A 510 11.10 0.04 6.91
C ASN A 510 12.21 -0.97 6.60
N ASP A 511 11.99 -2.26 6.85
CA ASP A 511 12.96 -3.31 6.51
C ASP A 511 13.08 -3.46 4.98
N ALA A 512 11.96 -3.40 4.25
CA ALA A 512 11.97 -3.36 2.78
C ALA A 512 12.76 -2.16 2.24
N MET A 513 12.57 -0.98 2.85
CA MET A 513 13.34 0.23 2.50
C MET A 513 14.83 0.09 2.79
N LEU A 514 15.23 -0.59 3.88
CA LEU A 514 16.64 -0.87 4.18
C LEU A 514 17.27 -1.79 3.13
N HIS A 515 16.55 -2.83 2.68
CA HIS A 515 17.02 -3.69 1.60
C HIS A 515 17.16 -2.93 0.28
N LEU A 516 16.21 -2.04 -0.04
CA LEU A 516 16.29 -1.17 -1.22
C LEU A 516 17.51 -0.26 -1.16
N GLU A 517 17.73 0.43 -0.03
CA GLU A 517 18.86 1.34 0.17
C GLU A 517 20.20 0.60 0.11
N HIS A 518 20.28 -0.61 0.68
CA HIS A 518 21.48 -1.44 0.57
C HIS A 518 21.75 -1.83 -0.88
N ALA A 519 20.72 -2.31 -1.61
CA ALA A 519 20.85 -2.65 -3.02
C ALA A 519 21.28 -1.44 -3.87
N ILE A 520 20.73 -0.25 -3.62
CA ILE A 520 21.16 1.00 -4.28
C ILE A 520 22.63 1.29 -4.01
N ASN A 521 23.10 1.13 -2.75
CA ASN A 521 24.49 1.38 -2.37
C ASN A 521 25.46 0.42 -3.04
N VAL A 522 25.03 -0.83 -3.32
CA VAL A 522 25.88 -1.88 -3.92
C VAL A 522 25.84 -1.85 -5.45
N MET A 523 24.67 -1.64 -6.03
CA MET A 523 24.39 -1.77 -7.47
C MET A 523 24.26 -0.44 -8.19
N GLY A 524 23.91 0.63 -7.48
CA GLY A 524 23.48 1.90 -8.06
C GLY A 524 21.96 1.96 -8.28
N ILE A 525 21.46 3.19 -8.38
CA ILE A 525 20.02 3.50 -8.51
C ILE A 525 19.38 2.95 -9.80
N ASP A 526 20.17 2.71 -10.84
CA ASP A 526 19.71 2.24 -12.15
C ASP A 526 19.43 0.72 -12.21
N HIS A 527 19.64 0.00 -11.10
CA HIS A 527 19.61 -1.48 -11.08
C HIS A 527 18.65 -2.06 -10.05
N VAL A 528 17.76 -1.26 -9.46
CA VAL A 528 16.88 -1.69 -8.38
C VAL A 528 15.42 -1.29 -8.63
N GLY A 529 14.49 -2.01 -8.00
CA GLY A 529 13.07 -1.70 -8.03
C GLY A 529 12.28 -2.54 -7.03
N LEU A 530 10.97 -2.74 -7.31
CA LEU A 530 10.03 -3.46 -6.45
C LEU A 530 9.38 -4.64 -7.20
N GLY A 531 9.41 -5.84 -6.58
CA GLY A 531 8.69 -7.01 -6.98
C GLY A 531 8.08 -7.65 -5.74
N THR A 532 6.80 -7.41 -5.49
CA THR A 532 6.19 -7.59 -4.17
C THR A 532 6.15 -9.02 -3.69
N ASP A 533 6.01 -9.98 -4.61
CA ASP A 533 5.78 -11.38 -4.28
C ASP A 533 4.42 -11.57 -3.55
N PHE A 534 3.46 -10.67 -3.83
CA PHE A 534 2.12 -10.78 -3.29
C PHE A 534 1.46 -12.08 -3.74
N ASP A 535 0.79 -12.72 -2.80
CA ASP A 535 0.19 -14.05 -2.92
C ASP A 535 1.21 -15.21 -3.06
N GLY A 536 2.52 -14.91 -3.17
CA GLY A 536 3.64 -15.86 -3.02
C GLY A 536 4.34 -15.73 -1.66
N ASP A 537 3.58 -15.50 -0.59
CA ASP A 537 4.02 -15.21 0.77
C ASP A 537 4.58 -13.78 1.00
N GLY A 538 4.55 -12.90 0.01
CA GLY A 538 4.89 -11.49 0.14
C GLY A 538 3.82 -10.71 0.92
N GLY A 539 4.25 -9.59 1.51
CA GLY A 539 3.39 -8.69 2.27
C GLY A 539 3.86 -8.50 3.71
N VAL A 540 4.04 -7.22 4.09
CA VAL A 540 4.48 -6.82 5.44
C VAL A 540 3.68 -5.62 5.93
N PRO A 541 3.59 -5.36 7.24
CA PRO A 541 2.94 -4.16 7.76
C PRO A 541 3.43 -2.88 7.08
N GLY A 542 2.50 -2.12 6.52
CA GLY A 542 2.75 -0.91 5.72
C GLY A 542 2.84 -1.14 4.21
N LEU A 543 2.99 -2.40 3.78
CA LEU A 543 2.89 -2.90 2.41
C LEU A 543 2.26 -4.30 2.46
N ALA A 544 1.05 -4.40 3.05
CA ALA A 544 0.39 -5.67 3.31
C ALA A 544 -0.32 -6.25 2.08
N ASP A 545 -0.81 -5.41 1.21
CA ASP A 545 -1.42 -5.75 -0.08
C ASP A 545 -1.27 -4.61 -1.09
N ALA A 546 -1.79 -4.79 -2.30
CA ALA A 546 -1.63 -3.83 -3.39
C ALA A 546 -2.28 -2.46 -3.09
N SER A 547 -3.26 -2.36 -2.18
CA SER A 547 -3.86 -1.08 -1.78
C SER A 547 -2.89 -0.18 -0.99
N GLU A 548 -1.85 -0.77 -0.42
CA GLU A 548 -0.83 -0.08 0.38
C GLU A 548 0.40 0.35 -0.42
N LEU A 549 0.50 0.01 -1.70
CA LEU A 549 1.69 0.30 -2.53
C LEU A 549 2.02 1.79 -2.63
N ILE A 550 1.04 2.69 -2.48
CA ILE A 550 1.32 4.13 -2.38
C ILE A 550 2.20 4.49 -1.17
N ASN A 551 2.23 3.65 -0.12
CA ASN A 551 3.09 3.87 1.04
C ASN A 551 4.57 3.73 0.69
N PHE A 552 4.92 2.87 -0.27
CA PHE A 552 6.28 2.79 -0.78
C PHE A 552 6.73 4.14 -1.37
N THR A 553 5.89 4.79 -2.17
CA THR A 553 6.16 6.14 -2.67
C THR A 553 6.26 7.17 -1.55
N LYS A 554 5.36 7.11 -0.54
CA LYS A 554 5.42 8.00 0.62
C LYS A 554 6.74 7.85 1.39
N GLU A 555 7.26 6.62 1.52
CA GLU A 555 8.55 6.36 2.16
C GLU A 555 9.73 6.87 1.33
N LEU A 556 9.70 6.71 0.01
CA LEU A 556 10.72 7.32 -0.88
C LEU A 556 10.73 8.86 -0.76
N LEU A 557 9.55 9.49 -0.70
CA LEU A 557 9.42 10.95 -0.51
C LEU A 557 9.96 11.41 0.86
N ARG A 558 9.69 10.65 1.95
CA ARG A 558 10.22 10.96 3.29
C ARG A 558 11.75 10.84 3.34
N ARG A 559 12.31 9.90 2.58
CA ARG A 559 13.76 9.70 2.41
C ARG A 559 14.39 10.64 1.38
N ARG A 560 13.58 11.57 0.79
CA ARG A 560 14.02 12.63 -0.11
C ARG A 560 14.59 12.13 -1.44
N TYR A 561 14.15 10.97 -1.92
CA TYR A 561 14.45 10.57 -3.30
C TYR A 561 13.91 11.59 -4.29
N SER A 562 14.65 11.84 -5.38
CA SER A 562 14.19 12.68 -6.48
C SER A 562 13.04 12.02 -7.25
N GLU A 563 12.22 12.81 -7.95
CA GLU A 563 11.15 12.24 -8.80
C GLU A 563 11.74 11.31 -9.89
N GLU A 564 12.93 11.64 -10.40
CA GLU A 564 13.67 10.81 -11.36
C GLU A 564 14.09 9.46 -10.77
N ASP A 565 14.68 9.46 -9.57
CA ASP A 565 15.08 8.23 -8.89
C ASP A 565 13.88 7.34 -8.55
N MET A 566 12.80 7.95 -8.06
CA MET A 566 11.56 7.23 -7.80
C MET A 566 10.98 6.60 -9.08
N ALA A 567 11.04 7.29 -10.21
CA ALA A 567 10.58 6.76 -11.50
C ALA A 567 11.43 5.59 -11.99
N LYS A 568 12.75 5.61 -11.73
CA LYS A 568 13.65 4.47 -12.00
C LYS A 568 13.26 3.26 -11.17
N ILE A 569 13.11 3.43 -9.85
CA ILE A 569 12.74 2.38 -8.89
C ILE A 569 11.38 1.77 -9.24
N TRP A 570 10.38 2.61 -9.53
CA TRP A 570 9.00 2.17 -9.76
C TRP A 570 8.74 1.45 -11.10
N GLY A 571 9.72 1.40 -11.99
CA GLY A 571 9.55 0.67 -13.24
C GLY A 571 10.50 1.04 -14.35
N GLY A 572 11.16 2.22 -14.26
CA GLY A 572 12.10 2.66 -15.29
C GLY A 572 13.23 1.66 -15.52
N ASN A 573 13.81 1.13 -14.43
CA ASN A 573 14.88 0.13 -14.49
C ASN A 573 14.40 -1.21 -15.06
N TRP A 574 13.22 -1.68 -14.63
CA TRP A 574 12.60 -2.89 -15.16
C TRP A 574 12.34 -2.81 -16.66
N LEU A 575 11.77 -1.69 -17.11
CA LEU A 575 11.51 -1.45 -18.54
C LEU A 575 12.79 -1.34 -19.36
N ARG A 576 13.86 -0.76 -18.82
CA ARG A 576 15.17 -0.74 -19.48
C ARG A 576 15.67 -2.15 -19.75
N ALA A 577 15.61 -3.04 -18.75
CA ALA A 577 16.00 -4.44 -18.92
C ALA A 577 15.10 -5.17 -19.92
N LEU A 578 13.79 -4.98 -19.87
CA LEU A 578 12.84 -5.55 -20.82
C LEU A 578 13.12 -5.11 -22.26
N GLU A 579 13.33 -3.81 -22.49
CA GLU A 579 13.64 -3.24 -23.81
C GLU A 579 14.99 -3.74 -24.34
N ALA A 580 16.00 -3.87 -23.47
CA ALA A 580 17.30 -4.41 -23.85
C ALA A 580 17.23 -5.88 -24.31
N ASN A 581 16.36 -6.68 -23.69
CA ASN A 581 16.11 -8.05 -24.11
C ASN A 581 15.43 -8.13 -25.49
N ARG A 582 14.59 -7.18 -25.86
CA ARG A 582 13.80 -7.16 -27.10
C ARG A 582 14.50 -6.49 -28.29
N LYS A 583 15.60 -5.80 -28.06
CA LYS A 583 16.42 -5.28 -29.15
C LYS A 583 17.09 -6.45 -29.89
N LEU A 584 16.90 -6.50 -31.21
CA LEU A 584 17.53 -7.46 -32.12
C LEU A 584 19.05 -7.27 -32.15
#